data_21fce4ac74bac4b536e8a727a42d2fe8
#
_entry.id   21fce4ac74bac4b536e8a727a42d2fe8
#
_cell.length_a   1.000
_cell.length_b   1.000
_cell.length_c   1.000
_cell.angle_alpha   90.00
_cell.angle_beta   90.00
_cell.angle_gamma   90.00
#
_symmetry.space_group_name_H-M   'P 1'
#
loop_
_entity.id
_entity.type
_entity.pdbx_description
1 polymer ?
#
loop_
_entity_poly.entity_id
_entity_poly.type
_entity_poly.pdbx_seq_one_letter_code
_entity_poly.pdbx_strand_id
1 'polypeptide(L)'
;VIASVTVFMVSCNFHKIGLSISMCYLFVIMIAPTYRLFDTVVICILILVSWWLPGKLPYAENYNLFKHFLLRFSIVAGFIAVRSVFLRQSSNERYIKEMSNSFIKLAYNDMMTGTLNKKAMETYCAFVAEKMMPKKVSVIIYDIDYFKSYNDHYSHIKGDEALKLVAKSVVGVLERFDGYLFRFGGEEFVVILPNVAEDAARRIACDLLDAVRKAGIVRGDLPGRRVVTASFGVACGTGEELRDYSLIAEADKQLYICKNGEKDCVAVNGAVFQ
;
A
#
# COMPACT_ATOMS: atom_id res chain seq x y z
N VAL A 1 21.09 -32.97 -6.94
CA VAL A 1 21.28 -33.04 -5.47
C VAL A 1 21.19 -34.49 -5.00
N ILE A 2 20.13 -35.24 -5.34
CA ILE A 2 19.98 -36.67 -4.91
C ILE A 2 21.11 -37.55 -5.48
N ALA A 3 21.49 -37.36 -6.75
CA ALA A 3 22.56 -38.14 -7.38
C ALA A 3 23.95 -37.86 -6.77
N SER A 4 24.25 -36.63 -6.41
CA SER A 4 25.52 -36.25 -5.77
C SER A 4 25.63 -36.81 -4.34
N VAL A 5 24.53 -36.87 -3.65
CA VAL A 5 24.44 -37.44 -2.28
C VAL A 5 24.65 -38.96 -2.31
N THR A 6 24.08 -39.64 -3.30
CA THR A 6 24.25 -41.10 -3.46
C THR A 6 25.68 -41.47 -3.82
N VAL A 7 26.35 -40.69 -4.67
CA VAL A 7 27.77 -40.89 -5.03
C VAL A 7 28.69 -40.65 -3.81
N PHE A 8 28.41 -39.67 -2.95
CA PHE A 8 29.17 -39.44 -1.73
C PHE A 8 28.98 -40.56 -0.71
N MET A 9 27.79 -41.13 -0.58
CA MET A 9 27.49 -42.28 0.30
C MET A 9 28.22 -43.55 -0.12
N VAL A 10 28.37 -43.79 -1.42
CA VAL A 10 29.07 -44.98 -1.97
C VAL A 10 30.57 -44.84 -1.82
N SER A 11 31.14 -43.63 -1.81
CA SER A 11 32.59 -43.41 -1.64
C SER A 11 33.09 -43.53 -0.20
N CYS A 12 32.21 -43.45 0.78
CA CYS A 12 32.56 -43.53 2.21
C CYS A 12 32.44 -44.94 2.73
N ASN A 13 33.42 -45.79 2.40
CA ASN A 13 33.51 -47.20 2.83
C ASN A 13 33.99 -47.33 4.30
N PHE A 14 33.15 -46.88 5.25
CA PHE A 14 33.46 -46.92 6.69
C PHE A 14 32.41 -47.69 7.47
N HIS A 15 32.72 -48.96 7.71
CA HIS A 15 31.84 -49.97 8.31
C HIS A 15 31.35 -49.72 9.75
N LYS A 16 31.84 -48.74 10.47
CA LYS A 16 31.37 -48.40 11.84
C LYS A 16 30.91 -46.95 12.02
N ILE A 17 31.27 -46.04 11.14
CA ILE A 17 30.94 -44.61 11.22
C ILE A 17 29.75 -44.26 10.31
N GLY A 18 29.48 -45.14 9.33
CA GLY A 18 28.48 -44.95 8.29
C GLY A 18 27.03 -44.78 8.77
N LEU A 19 26.64 -45.46 9.84
CA LEU A 19 25.26 -45.42 10.34
C LEU A 19 24.89 -44.02 10.92
N SER A 20 25.83 -43.41 11.66
CA SER A 20 25.63 -42.06 12.25
C SER A 20 25.57 -40.98 11.20
N ILE A 21 26.40 -41.07 10.16
CA ILE A 21 26.41 -40.12 9.04
C ILE A 21 25.17 -40.29 8.19
N SER A 22 24.76 -41.54 7.91
CA SER A 22 23.56 -41.82 7.12
C SER A 22 22.29 -41.30 7.78
N MET A 23 22.18 -41.44 9.10
CA MET A 23 21.03 -40.90 9.85
C MET A 23 20.98 -39.35 9.83
N CYS A 24 22.12 -38.68 10.01
CA CYS A 24 22.18 -37.21 9.88
C CYS A 24 21.83 -36.74 8.46
N TYR A 25 22.28 -37.47 7.44
CA TYR A 25 21.97 -37.18 6.03
C TYR A 25 20.49 -37.38 5.70
N LEU A 26 19.87 -38.47 6.17
CA LEU A 26 18.45 -38.72 6.03
C LEU A 26 17.62 -37.62 6.68
N PHE A 27 18.05 -37.16 7.86
CA PHE A 27 17.38 -36.06 8.56
C PHE A 27 17.47 -34.75 7.80
N VAL A 28 18.64 -34.42 7.23
CA VAL A 28 18.82 -33.23 6.37
C VAL A 28 17.99 -33.32 5.09
N ILE A 29 17.90 -34.49 4.46
CA ILE A 29 17.09 -34.70 3.25
C ILE A 29 15.59 -34.58 3.54
N MET A 30 15.10 -35.06 4.68
CA MET A 30 13.69 -34.93 5.07
C MET A 30 13.28 -33.48 5.33
N ILE A 31 14.22 -32.64 5.73
CA ILE A 31 13.96 -31.23 6.06
C ILE A 31 14.28 -30.29 4.89
N ALA A 32 15.13 -30.72 3.95
CA ALA A 32 15.61 -29.92 2.81
C ALA A 32 14.50 -29.25 1.96
N PRO A 33 13.32 -29.86 1.71
CA PRO A 33 12.27 -29.22 0.94
C PRO A 33 11.68 -27.96 1.59
N THR A 34 11.86 -27.80 2.90
CA THR A 34 11.29 -26.68 3.67
C THR A 34 12.28 -25.52 3.86
N TYR A 35 13.55 -25.69 3.45
CA TYR A 35 14.61 -24.71 3.65
C TYR A 35 15.17 -24.15 2.35
N ARG A 36 15.57 -22.87 2.39
CA ARG A 36 16.35 -22.26 1.29
C ARG A 36 17.73 -22.90 1.22
N LEU A 37 18.36 -22.89 0.04
CA LEU A 37 19.69 -23.47 -0.23
C LEU A 37 20.74 -23.06 0.84
N PHE A 38 20.71 -21.82 1.28
CA PHE A 38 21.60 -21.29 2.32
C PHE A 38 21.47 -22.03 3.66
N ASP A 39 20.25 -22.31 4.09
CA ASP A 39 19.99 -23.01 5.37
C ASP A 39 20.50 -24.46 5.31
N THR A 40 20.34 -25.10 4.16
CA THR A 40 20.88 -26.45 3.92
C THR A 40 22.41 -26.47 4.00
N VAL A 41 23.06 -25.48 3.42
CA VAL A 41 24.54 -25.33 3.48
C VAL A 41 25.01 -25.10 4.91
N VAL A 42 24.34 -24.24 5.69
CA VAL A 42 24.68 -24.00 7.10
C VAL A 42 24.56 -25.26 7.94
N ILE A 43 23.46 -26.03 7.76
CA ILE A 43 23.27 -27.29 8.46
C ILE A 43 24.38 -28.30 8.09
N CYS A 44 24.73 -28.40 6.81
CA CYS A 44 25.82 -29.25 6.37
C CYS A 44 27.17 -28.87 7.00
N ILE A 45 27.47 -27.55 7.05
CA ILE A 45 28.69 -27.05 7.70
C ILE A 45 28.70 -27.39 9.19
N LEU A 46 27.60 -27.18 9.91
CA LEU A 46 27.48 -27.51 11.33
C LEU A 46 27.70 -29.02 11.59
N ILE A 47 27.18 -29.89 10.72
CA ILE A 47 27.40 -31.30 10.78
C ILE A 47 28.89 -31.62 10.56
N LEU A 48 29.55 -31.04 9.57
CA LEU A 48 30.97 -31.23 9.29
C LEU A 48 31.84 -30.76 10.42
N VAL A 49 31.59 -29.56 10.97
CA VAL A 49 32.30 -29.01 12.12
C VAL A 49 32.12 -29.92 13.35
N SER A 50 30.91 -30.38 13.61
CA SER A 50 30.64 -31.31 14.73
C SER A 50 31.37 -32.63 14.58
N TRP A 51 31.73 -32.97 13.36
CA TRP A 51 32.50 -34.20 13.05
C TRP A 51 34.00 -34.00 13.18
N TRP A 52 34.50 -32.80 12.88
CA TRP A 52 35.91 -32.47 12.94
C TRP A 52 36.39 -32.18 14.38
N LEU A 53 35.57 -31.61 15.25
CA LEU A 53 35.90 -31.22 16.62
C LEU A 53 36.40 -32.40 17.48
N PRO A 54 35.77 -33.58 17.50
CA PRO A 54 36.22 -34.70 18.31
C PRO A 54 37.61 -35.29 17.94
N GLY A 55 38.03 -35.14 16.67
CA GLY A 55 39.36 -35.54 16.22
C GLY A 55 40.52 -34.76 16.83
N LYS A 56 40.21 -33.64 17.51
CA LYS A 56 41.18 -32.76 18.19
C LYS A 56 41.18 -32.90 19.71
N LEU A 57 40.23 -33.61 20.28
CA LEU A 57 40.16 -33.85 21.72
C LEU A 57 40.87 -35.15 22.08
N PRO A 58 41.73 -35.19 23.12
CA PRO A 58 42.38 -36.40 23.54
C PRO A 58 41.35 -37.47 23.89
N TYR A 59 41.46 -38.62 23.27
CA TYR A 59 40.58 -39.79 23.50
C TYR A 59 40.80 -40.27 24.92
N ALA A 60 39.79 -40.13 25.77
CA ALA A 60 39.63 -40.97 26.96
C ALA A 60 39.04 -42.31 26.52
N GLU A 61 39.68 -43.40 26.89
CA GLU A 61 39.44 -44.78 26.43
C GLU A 61 37.98 -45.35 26.58
N ASN A 62 37.07 -44.59 27.18
CA ASN A 62 35.69 -44.99 27.43
C ASN A 62 34.64 -44.00 26.82
N TYR A 63 34.96 -43.31 25.76
CA TYR A 63 34.01 -42.38 25.17
C TYR A 63 32.97 -43.11 24.31
N ASN A 64 31.75 -43.22 24.83
CA ASN A 64 30.65 -43.93 24.19
C ASN A 64 30.20 -43.19 22.91
N LEU A 65 30.36 -43.81 21.75
CA LEU A 65 29.94 -43.30 20.42
C LEU A 65 28.50 -42.69 20.44
N PHE A 66 27.65 -43.27 21.29
CA PHE A 66 26.28 -42.84 21.52
C PHE A 66 26.18 -41.43 22.14
N LYS A 67 27.07 -41.04 23.04
CA LYS A 67 27.09 -39.70 23.64
C LYS A 67 27.45 -38.64 22.61
N HIS A 68 28.40 -38.95 21.71
CA HIS A 68 28.74 -38.05 20.59
C HIS A 68 27.58 -37.88 19.61
N PHE A 69 26.86 -38.96 19.33
CA PHE A 69 25.68 -38.89 18.48
C PHE A 69 24.60 -38.02 19.11
N LEU A 70 24.27 -38.20 20.39
CA LEU A 70 23.30 -37.41 21.11
C LEU A 70 23.68 -35.91 21.15
N LEU A 71 24.95 -35.59 21.40
CA LEU A 71 25.40 -34.21 21.42
C LEU A 71 25.22 -33.53 20.04
N ARG A 72 25.62 -34.20 18.95
CA ARG A 72 25.48 -33.70 17.59
C ARG A 72 24.02 -33.51 17.20
N PHE A 73 23.19 -34.51 17.53
CA PHE A 73 21.75 -34.45 17.30
C PHE A 73 21.11 -33.25 18.04
N SER A 74 21.49 -33.04 19.31
CA SER A 74 20.98 -31.92 20.10
C SER A 74 21.37 -30.55 19.53
N ILE A 75 22.60 -30.41 19.01
CA ILE A 75 23.04 -29.14 18.36
C ILE A 75 22.22 -28.88 17.09
N VAL A 76 22.04 -29.87 16.23
CA VAL A 76 21.27 -29.73 15.00
C VAL A 76 19.78 -29.48 15.30
N ALA A 77 19.20 -30.24 16.23
CA ALA A 77 17.82 -30.04 16.66
C ALA A 77 17.58 -28.66 17.27
N GLY A 78 18.52 -28.20 18.10
CA GLY A 78 18.49 -26.83 18.67
C GLY A 78 18.52 -25.76 17.60
N PHE A 79 19.41 -25.89 16.62
CA PHE A 79 19.48 -24.94 15.49
C PHE A 79 18.16 -24.92 14.70
N ILE A 80 17.59 -26.09 14.40
CA ILE A 80 16.30 -26.21 13.69
C ILE A 80 15.18 -25.55 14.50
N ALA A 81 15.14 -25.80 15.82
CA ALA A 81 14.14 -25.20 16.70
C ALA A 81 14.23 -23.66 16.71
N VAL A 82 15.42 -23.10 16.93
CA VAL A 82 15.66 -21.67 16.92
C VAL A 82 15.29 -21.06 15.55
N ARG A 83 15.71 -21.73 14.47
CA ARG A 83 15.40 -21.30 13.11
C ARG A 83 13.89 -21.32 12.82
N SER A 84 13.19 -22.36 13.28
CA SER A 84 11.72 -22.45 13.10
C SER A 84 10.97 -21.36 13.83
N VAL A 85 11.40 -21.00 15.04
CA VAL A 85 10.86 -19.86 15.81
C VAL A 85 11.10 -18.56 15.06
N PHE A 86 12.32 -18.32 14.58
CA PHE A 86 12.67 -17.12 13.83
C PHE A 86 11.84 -16.97 12.55
N LEU A 87 11.66 -18.07 11.79
CA LEU A 87 10.84 -18.05 10.58
C LEU A 87 9.36 -17.78 10.89
N ARG A 88 8.83 -18.36 11.96
CA ARG A 88 7.46 -18.09 12.42
C ARG A 88 7.30 -16.62 12.80
N GLN A 89 8.25 -16.06 13.56
CA GLN A 89 8.22 -14.66 13.96
C GLN A 89 8.24 -13.73 12.75
N SER A 90 9.15 -13.95 11.78
CA SER A 90 9.23 -13.13 10.57
C SER A 90 7.97 -13.23 9.69
N SER A 91 7.33 -14.40 9.65
CA SER A 91 6.05 -14.59 8.95
C SER A 91 4.91 -13.84 9.64
N ASN A 92 4.87 -13.90 10.98
CA ASN A 92 3.87 -13.18 11.77
C ASN A 92 4.03 -11.67 11.62
N GLU A 93 5.26 -11.15 11.64
CA GLU A 93 5.53 -9.72 11.44
C GLU A 93 5.04 -9.24 10.05
N ARG A 94 5.29 -10.02 9.01
CA ARG A 94 4.79 -9.74 7.66
C ARG A 94 3.26 -9.74 7.63
N TYR A 95 2.64 -10.77 8.19
CA TYR A 95 1.18 -10.89 8.27
C TYR A 95 0.55 -9.71 9.02
N ILE A 96 1.10 -9.34 10.19
CA ILE A 96 0.64 -8.19 10.97
C ILE A 96 0.78 -6.89 10.17
N LYS A 97 1.91 -6.71 9.45
CA LYS A 97 2.14 -5.54 8.60
C LYS A 97 1.15 -5.47 7.43
N GLU A 98 0.89 -6.58 6.77
CA GLU A 98 -0.09 -6.67 5.67
C GLU A 98 -1.51 -6.39 6.17
N MET A 99 -1.89 -6.97 7.31
CA MET A 99 -3.17 -6.68 7.96
C MET A 99 -3.28 -5.21 8.36
N SER A 100 -2.26 -4.65 9.01
CA SER A 100 -2.22 -3.23 9.38
C SER A 100 -2.39 -2.32 8.15
N ASN A 101 -1.66 -2.59 7.07
CA ASN A 101 -1.79 -1.84 5.81
C ASN A 101 -3.21 -1.97 5.21
N SER A 102 -3.81 -3.15 5.31
CA SER A 102 -5.18 -3.37 4.85
C SER A 102 -6.19 -2.60 5.69
N PHE A 103 -6.04 -2.60 7.02
CA PHE A 103 -6.88 -1.80 7.90
C PHE A 103 -6.73 -0.30 7.66
N ILE A 104 -5.50 0.19 7.44
CA ILE A 104 -5.24 1.59 7.09
C ILE A 104 -5.97 1.95 5.79
N LYS A 105 -5.87 1.12 4.76
CA LYS A 105 -6.59 1.33 3.50
C LYS A 105 -8.10 1.37 3.70
N LEU A 106 -8.66 0.44 4.46
CA LEU A 106 -10.10 0.41 4.77
C LEU A 106 -10.55 1.63 5.58
N ALA A 107 -9.71 2.13 6.49
CA ALA A 107 -10.03 3.27 7.35
C ALA A 107 -9.97 4.62 6.62
N TYR A 108 -9.09 4.76 5.63
CA TYR A 108 -8.79 6.05 5.00
C TYR A 108 -9.14 6.14 3.52
N ASN A 109 -9.50 5.05 2.85
CA ASN A 109 -9.95 5.09 1.45
C ASN A 109 -11.48 5.01 1.36
N ASP A 110 -12.03 5.66 0.35
CA ASP A 110 -13.41 5.44 -0.11
C ASP A 110 -13.44 4.16 -0.95
N MET A 111 -14.23 3.19 -0.51
CA MET A 111 -14.28 1.85 -1.12
C MET A 111 -14.90 1.85 -2.52
N MET A 112 -15.70 2.86 -2.85
CA MET A 112 -16.35 2.95 -4.16
C MET A 112 -15.41 3.55 -5.21
N THR A 113 -14.79 4.68 -4.90
CA THR A 113 -13.97 5.44 -5.86
C THR A 113 -12.48 5.11 -5.79
N GLY A 114 -12.01 4.52 -4.68
CA GLY A 114 -10.60 4.25 -4.42
C GLY A 114 -9.80 5.48 -4.01
N THR A 115 -10.43 6.66 -3.92
CA THR A 115 -9.82 7.89 -3.43
C THR A 115 -9.70 7.87 -1.91
N LEU A 116 -9.06 8.88 -1.31
CA LEU A 116 -9.10 9.06 0.13
C LEU A 116 -10.52 9.47 0.58
N ASN A 117 -10.92 9.08 1.78
CA ASN A 117 -12.22 9.42 2.35
C ASN A 117 -12.16 10.69 3.22
N LYS A 118 -13.31 11.14 3.70
CA LYS A 118 -13.44 12.31 4.58
C LYS A 118 -12.58 12.22 5.83
N LYS A 119 -12.50 11.03 6.46
CA LYS A 119 -11.66 10.81 7.66
C LYS A 119 -10.17 10.99 7.35
N ALA A 120 -9.73 10.55 6.17
CA ALA A 120 -8.36 10.80 5.71
C ALA A 120 -8.10 12.30 5.54
N MET A 121 -9.07 13.04 4.98
CA MET A 121 -8.95 14.50 4.85
C MET A 121 -8.82 15.20 6.21
N GLU A 122 -9.66 14.87 7.17
CA GLU A 122 -9.62 15.41 8.53
C GLU A 122 -8.26 15.15 9.20
N THR A 123 -7.76 13.90 9.08
CA THR A 123 -6.44 13.51 9.61
C THR A 123 -5.31 14.26 8.90
N TYR A 124 -5.43 14.43 7.57
CA TYR A 124 -4.44 15.14 6.77
C TYR A 124 -4.38 16.61 7.11
N CYS A 125 -5.52 17.29 7.23
CA CYS A 125 -5.60 18.71 7.62
C CYS A 125 -4.92 18.95 8.98
N ALA A 126 -5.19 18.11 9.98
CA ALA A 126 -4.55 18.18 11.28
C ALA A 126 -3.02 17.97 11.19
N PHE A 127 -2.57 16.96 10.44
CA PHE A 127 -1.16 16.65 10.26
C PHE A 127 -0.38 17.75 9.54
N VAL A 128 -0.92 18.28 8.43
CA VAL A 128 -0.30 19.35 7.65
C VAL A 128 -0.12 20.61 8.48
N ALA A 129 -1.12 20.95 9.27
CA ALA A 129 -1.07 22.11 10.14
C ALA A 129 -0.03 21.97 11.27
N GLU A 130 0.11 20.76 11.83
CA GLU A 130 1.00 20.52 12.97
C GLU A 130 2.47 20.31 12.56
N LYS A 131 2.70 19.59 11.47
CA LYS A 131 4.04 19.09 11.10
C LYS A 131 4.67 19.79 9.90
N MET A 132 3.88 20.18 8.91
CA MET A 132 4.39 20.74 7.65
C MET A 132 4.31 22.26 7.59
N MET A 133 3.33 22.87 8.26
CA MET A 133 3.07 24.32 8.28
C MET A 133 3.36 25.02 6.93
N PRO A 134 2.77 24.56 5.82
CA PRO A 134 3.06 25.15 4.52
C PRO A 134 2.59 26.60 4.49
N LYS A 135 3.45 27.48 3.96
CA LYS A 135 3.12 28.89 3.79
C LYS A 135 2.01 29.14 2.77
N LYS A 136 1.79 28.18 1.88
CA LYS A 136 0.77 28.20 0.84
C LYS A 136 0.12 26.86 0.73
N VAL A 137 -1.20 26.83 0.73
CA VAL A 137 -2.02 25.65 0.47
C VAL A 137 -3.16 26.09 -0.44
N SER A 138 -3.46 25.29 -1.43
CA SER A 138 -4.65 25.49 -2.24
C SER A 138 -5.63 24.34 -2.02
N VAL A 139 -6.89 24.66 -1.93
CA VAL A 139 -8.01 23.73 -1.85
C VAL A 139 -8.88 23.91 -3.08
N ILE A 140 -9.25 22.79 -3.70
CA ILE A 140 -10.23 22.77 -4.78
C ILE A 140 -11.36 21.85 -4.33
N ILE A 141 -12.57 22.35 -4.26
CA ILE A 141 -13.77 21.54 -4.03
C ILE A 141 -14.50 21.40 -5.35
N TYR A 142 -14.96 20.22 -5.67
CA TYR A 142 -15.82 20.03 -6.84
C TYR A 142 -16.97 19.08 -6.55
N ASP A 143 -18.03 19.26 -7.32
CA ASP A 143 -19.24 18.50 -7.24
C ASP A 143 -19.77 18.26 -8.67
N ILE A 144 -20.23 17.02 -8.94
CA ILE A 144 -20.73 16.62 -10.25
C ILE A 144 -22.06 17.30 -10.56
N ASP A 145 -22.15 17.91 -11.72
CA ASP A 145 -23.31 18.69 -12.10
C ASP A 145 -24.52 17.81 -12.41
N TYR A 146 -25.64 18.14 -11.73
CA TYR A 146 -26.91 17.45 -11.90
C TYR A 146 -26.82 15.92 -11.69
N PHE A 147 -26.01 15.48 -10.73
CA PHE A 147 -25.76 14.07 -10.49
C PHE A 147 -27.03 13.31 -10.05
N LYS A 148 -27.89 13.96 -9.27
CA LYS A 148 -29.19 13.39 -8.90
C LYS A 148 -30.03 13.09 -10.14
N SER A 149 -30.14 14.03 -11.10
CA SER A 149 -30.86 13.83 -12.36
C SER A 149 -30.29 12.65 -13.16
N TYR A 150 -28.96 12.52 -13.18
CA TYR A 150 -28.29 11.38 -13.80
C TYR A 150 -28.70 10.05 -13.15
N ASN A 151 -28.67 9.97 -11.81
CA ASN A 151 -29.08 8.78 -11.07
C ASN A 151 -30.55 8.41 -11.31
N ASP A 152 -31.43 9.42 -11.29
CA ASP A 152 -32.89 9.22 -11.51
C ASP A 152 -33.18 8.69 -12.93
N HIS A 153 -32.37 9.08 -13.92
CA HIS A 153 -32.53 8.67 -15.31
C HIS A 153 -31.86 7.30 -15.62
N TYR A 154 -30.62 7.06 -15.11
CA TYR A 154 -29.82 5.90 -15.49
C TYR A 154 -29.74 4.82 -14.41
N SER A 155 -30.06 5.08 -13.19
CA SER A 155 -29.95 4.30 -11.96
C SER A 155 -28.72 4.63 -11.12
N HIS A 156 -28.79 4.33 -9.81
CA HIS A 156 -27.67 4.47 -8.88
C HIS A 156 -26.42 3.67 -9.28
N ILE A 157 -26.61 2.49 -9.89
CA ILE A 157 -25.47 1.66 -10.36
C ILE A 157 -24.68 2.41 -11.44
N LYS A 158 -25.38 3.06 -12.37
CA LYS A 158 -24.72 3.89 -13.41
C LYS A 158 -24.10 5.16 -12.83
N GLY A 159 -24.71 5.73 -11.80
CA GLY A 159 -24.13 6.82 -11.04
C GLY A 159 -22.83 6.43 -10.34
N ASP A 160 -22.78 5.25 -9.73
CA ASP A 160 -21.55 4.74 -9.11
C ASP A 160 -20.43 4.50 -10.13
N GLU A 161 -20.75 4.01 -11.33
CA GLU A 161 -19.79 3.91 -12.45
C GLU A 161 -19.31 5.29 -12.87
N ALA A 162 -20.19 6.27 -12.99
CA ALA A 162 -19.84 7.64 -13.34
C ALA A 162 -18.92 8.29 -12.28
N LEU A 163 -19.23 8.14 -10.99
CA LEU A 163 -18.38 8.59 -9.88
C LEU A 163 -16.97 8.01 -9.96
N LYS A 164 -16.84 6.71 -10.23
CA LYS A 164 -15.53 6.04 -10.39
C LYS A 164 -14.74 6.61 -11.56
N LEU A 165 -15.40 6.85 -12.69
CA LEU A 165 -14.75 7.40 -13.88
C LEU A 165 -14.31 8.86 -13.66
N VAL A 166 -15.15 9.69 -13.05
CA VAL A 166 -14.79 11.07 -12.68
C VAL A 166 -13.60 11.07 -11.73
N ALA A 167 -13.66 10.31 -10.65
CA ALA A 167 -12.56 10.22 -9.68
C ALA A 167 -11.25 9.77 -10.36
N LYS A 168 -11.31 8.75 -11.23
CA LYS A 168 -10.16 8.26 -11.99
C LYS A 168 -9.57 9.32 -12.92
N SER A 169 -10.41 10.11 -13.61
CA SER A 169 -9.93 11.17 -14.51
C SER A 169 -9.22 12.28 -13.74
N VAL A 170 -9.73 12.65 -12.57
CA VAL A 170 -9.12 13.64 -11.66
C VAL A 170 -7.79 13.14 -11.12
N VAL A 171 -7.73 11.88 -10.62
CA VAL A 171 -6.48 11.26 -10.14
C VAL A 171 -5.42 11.29 -11.23
N GLY A 172 -5.75 10.95 -12.48
CA GLY A 172 -4.80 10.96 -13.60
C GLY A 172 -4.18 12.34 -13.90
N VAL A 173 -4.90 13.43 -13.58
CA VAL A 173 -4.31 14.78 -13.65
C VAL A 173 -3.41 15.03 -12.45
N LEU A 174 -3.87 14.66 -11.24
CA LEU A 174 -3.16 14.91 -9.98
C LEU A 174 -1.85 14.11 -9.85
N GLU A 175 -1.66 13.01 -10.57
CA GLU A 175 -0.38 12.28 -10.62
C GLU A 175 0.82 13.15 -11.03
N ARG A 176 0.58 14.28 -11.68
CA ARG A 176 1.62 15.26 -12.08
C ARG A 176 1.94 16.29 -11.00
N PHE A 177 1.21 16.26 -9.89
CA PHE A 177 1.29 17.24 -8.81
C PHE A 177 1.30 16.50 -7.46
N ASP A 178 1.88 17.12 -6.43
CA ASP A 178 1.80 16.62 -5.04
C ASP A 178 0.42 16.96 -4.44
N GLY A 179 -0.64 16.41 -5.06
CA GLY A 179 -2.03 16.68 -4.69
C GLY A 179 -2.73 15.44 -4.13
N TYR A 180 -3.65 15.65 -3.20
CA TYR A 180 -4.43 14.61 -2.57
C TYR A 180 -5.91 14.78 -2.91
N LEU A 181 -6.56 13.71 -3.38
CA LEU A 181 -7.99 13.68 -3.68
C LEU A 181 -8.75 12.94 -2.59
N PHE A 182 -9.73 13.62 -2.02
CA PHE A 182 -10.62 13.10 -0.98
C PHE A 182 -12.05 13.12 -1.49
N ARG A 183 -12.79 12.04 -1.24
CA ARG A 183 -14.25 12.06 -1.39
C ARG A 183 -14.86 12.54 -0.08
N PHE A 184 -15.51 13.72 -0.13
CA PHE A 184 -16.11 14.33 1.05
C PHE A 184 -17.46 13.72 1.41
N GLY A 185 -18.28 13.41 0.38
CA GLY A 185 -19.56 12.71 0.52
C GLY A 185 -20.34 12.74 -0.79
N GLY A 186 -21.22 11.77 -1.04
CA GLY A 186 -22.03 11.72 -2.24
C GLY A 186 -21.23 11.90 -3.53
N GLU A 187 -21.48 13.00 -4.24
CA GLU A 187 -20.82 13.46 -5.46
C GLU A 187 -19.77 14.55 -5.24
N GLU A 188 -19.48 14.88 -3.98
CA GLU A 188 -18.56 15.95 -3.59
C GLU A 188 -17.15 15.43 -3.29
N PHE A 189 -16.15 16.14 -3.83
CA PHE A 189 -14.73 15.81 -3.66
C PHE A 189 -13.93 17.05 -3.31
N VAL A 190 -12.85 16.84 -2.57
CA VAL A 190 -11.89 17.86 -2.17
C VAL A 190 -10.49 17.47 -2.64
N VAL A 191 -9.80 18.41 -3.30
CA VAL A 191 -8.38 18.30 -3.62
C VAL A 191 -7.60 19.25 -2.74
N ILE A 192 -6.55 18.77 -2.10
CA ILE A 192 -5.63 19.61 -1.33
C ILE A 192 -4.26 19.59 -2.00
N LEU A 193 -3.74 20.77 -2.29
CA LEU A 193 -2.48 21.02 -3.01
C LEU A 193 -1.52 21.78 -2.09
N PRO A 194 -0.61 21.12 -1.37
CA PRO A 194 0.39 21.81 -0.56
C PRO A 194 1.40 22.55 -1.45
N ASN A 195 1.85 23.73 -0.99
CA ASN A 195 2.84 24.58 -1.67
C ASN A 195 2.46 25.04 -3.09
N VAL A 196 1.17 25.04 -3.42
CA VAL A 196 0.67 25.53 -4.71
C VAL A 196 0.04 26.91 -4.51
N ALA A 197 0.41 27.86 -5.36
CA ALA A 197 -0.12 29.21 -5.37
C ALA A 197 -1.42 29.29 -6.21
N GLU A 198 -2.20 30.34 -6.00
CA GLU A 198 -3.53 30.55 -6.60
C GLU A 198 -3.57 30.39 -8.12
N ASP A 199 -2.67 31.07 -8.87
CA ASP A 199 -2.64 30.95 -10.32
C ASP A 199 -2.36 29.53 -10.81
N ALA A 200 -1.53 28.78 -10.09
CA ALA A 200 -1.26 27.39 -10.40
C ALA A 200 -2.47 26.50 -10.03
N ALA A 201 -3.08 26.74 -8.87
CA ALA A 201 -4.27 26.01 -8.44
C ALA A 201 -5.45 26.22 -9.40
N ARG A 202 -5.65 27.45 -9.88
CA ARG A 202 -6.63 27.77 -10.91
C ARG A 202 -6.39 26.96 -12.20
N ARG A 203 -5.14 26.94 -12.70
CA ARG A 203 -4.80 26.15 -13.90
C ARG A 203 -5.05 24.66 -13.68
N ILE A 204 -4.65 24.14 -12.52
CA ILE A 204 -4.91 22.73 -12.16
C ILE A 204 -6.43 22.49 -12.14
N ALA A 205 -7.24 23.37 -11.54
CA ALA A 205 -8.69 23.21 -11.52
C ALA A 205 -9.30 23.20 -12.93
N CYS A 206 -8.79 24.03 -13.85
CA CYS A 206 -9.19 23.99 -15.27
C CYS A 206 -8.79 22.66 -15.94
N ASP A 207 -7.57 22.14 -15.65
CA ASP A 207 -7.14 20.83 -16.15
C ASP A 207 -8.04 19.70 -15.61
N LEU A 208 -8.48 19.79 -14.35
CA LEU A 208 -9.42 18.84 -13.74
C LEU A 208 -10.80 18.91 -14.42
N LEU A 209 -11.32 20.12 -14.63
CA LEU A 209 -12.57 20.35 -15.36
C LEU A 209 -12.53 19.69 -16.74
N ASP A 210 -11.46 19.93 -17.48
CA ASP A 210 -11.25 19.35 -18.80
C ASP A 210 -11.11 17.83 -18.75
N ALA A 211 -10.47 17.28 -17.73
CA ALA A 211 -10.36 15.83 -17.55
C ALA A 211 -11.72 15.18 -17.32
N VAL A 212 -12.58 15.80 -16.52
CA VAL A 212 -13.97 15.34 -16.31
C VAL A 212 -14.75 15.37 -17.62
N ARG A 213 -14.67 16.45 -18.39
CA ARG A 213 -15.31 16.55 -19.72
C ARG A 213 -14.80 15.45 -20.67
N LYS A 214 -13.49 15.25 -20.71
CA LYS A 214 -12.80 14.26 -21.56
C LYS A 214 -13.09 12.81 -21.14
N ALA A 215 -13.52 12.55 -19.91
CA ALA A 215 -13.99 11.24 -19.50
C ALA A 215 -15.18 10.77 -20.32
N GLY A 216 -15.89 11.69 -20.98
CA GLY A 216 -16.90 11.40 -22.00
C GLY A 216 -18.10 10.59 -21.50
N ILE A 217 -18.44 10.74 -20.21
CA ILE A 217 -19.54 10.00 -19.58
C ILE A 217 -20.83 10.53 -20.18
N VAL A 218 -21.45 9.73 -21.06
CA VAL A 218 -22.63 10.13 -21.83
C VAL A 218 -23.83 10.35 -20.91
N ARG A 219 -24.56 11.43 -21.14
CA ARG A 219 -25.84 11.72 -20.49
C ARG A 219 -26.90 12.17 -21.49
N GLY A 220 -28.11 11.77 -21.27
CA GLY A 220 -29.27 12.12 -22.11
C GLY A 220 -30.45 12.67 -21.34
N ASP A 221 -30.28 12.87 -20.03
CA ASP A 221 -31.30 13.35 -19.11
C ASP A 221 -31.52 14.86 -19.18
N LEU A 222 -30.57 15.60 -19.75
CA LEU A 222 -30.62 17.04 -19.85
C LEU A 222 -30.49 17.53 -21.31
N PRO A 223 -31.43 18.33 -21.80
CA PRO A 223 -31.33 18.95 -23.11
C PRO A 223 -30.07 19.83 -23.24
N GLY A 224 -29.33 19.67 -24.34
CA GLY A 224 -28.12 20.45 -24.61
C GLY A 224 -26.83 20.00 -23.91
N ARG A 225 -26.92 19.07 -22.96
CA ARG A 225 -25.74 18.49 -22.28
C ARG A 225 -25.57 17.02 -22.66
N ARG A 226 -24.47 16.70 -23.33
CA ARG A 226 -24.18 15.33 -23.83
C ARG A 226 -23.30 14.50 -22.91
N VAL A 227 -22.59 15.16 -22.00
CA VAL A 227 -21.67 14.50 -21.06
C VAL A 227 -21.85 15.01 -19.65
N VAL A 228 -21.45 14.20 -18.70
CA VAL A 228 -21.36 14.59 -17.29
C VAL A 228 -20.26 15.63 -17.14
N THR A 229 -20.55 16.71 -16.40
CA THR A 229 -19.63 17.80 -16.06
C THR A 229 -19.56 17.95 -14.55
N ALA A 230 -18.61 18.74 -14.08
CA ALA A 230 -18.48 19.12 -12.69
C ALA A 230 -18.19 20.63 -12.55
N SER A 231 -18.56 21.20 -11.44
CA SER A 231 -18.24 22.58 -11.06
C SER A 231 -17.18 22.58 -9.97
N PHE A 232 -16.27 23.55 -10.04
CA PHE A 232 -15.10 23.63 -9.18
C PHE A 232 -15.02 24.97 -8.47
N GLY A 233 -14.75 24.96 -7.15
CA GLY A 233 -14.43 26.13 -6.37
C GLY A 233 -13.00 26.04 -5.84
N VAL A 234 -12.22 27.10 -5.98
CA VAL A 234 -10.81 27.17 -5.58
C VAL A 234 -10.60 28.24 -4.53
N ALA A 235 -9.87 27.90 -3.47
CA ALA A 235 -9.38 28.86 -2.49
C ALA A 235 -7.90 28.60 -2.18
N CYS A 236 -7.17 29.65 -1.85
CA CYS A 236 -5.76 29.59 -1.53
C CYS A 236 -5.49 30.34 -0.23
N GLY A 237 -4.68 29.72 0.63
CA GLY A 237 -4.38 30.26 1.95
C GLY A 237 -3.16 29.56 2.58
N THR A 238 -3.19 29.45 3.89
CA THR A 238 -2.12 28.91 4.73
C THR A 238 -2.48 27.56 5.32
N GLY A 239 -1.51 26.86 5.92
CA GLY A 239 -1.77 25.63 6.65
C GLY A 239 -2.66 25.84 7.89
N GLU A 240 -2.65 27.02 8.49
CA GLU A 240 -3.52 27.37 9.61
C GLU A 240 -4.99 27.44 9.19
N GLU A 241 -5.26 28.11 8.07
CA GLU A 241 -6.61 28.22 7.47
C GLU A 241 -7.12 26.85 6.96
N LEU A 242 -6.23 25.95 6.60
CA LEU A 242 -6.60 24.56 6.30
C LEU A 242 -6.99 23.81 7.58
N ARG A 243 -6.28 24.04 8.68
CA ARG A 243 -6.52 23.38 9.97
C ARG A 243 -7.89 23.71 10.57
N ASP A 244 -8.28 24.96 10.53
CA ASP A 244 -9.57 25.42 11.07
C ASP A 244 -10.72 25.32 10.07
N TYR A 245 -10.45 24.71 8.91
CA TYR A 245 -11.39 24.52 7.80
C TYR A 245 -11.90 25.80 7.13
N SER A 246 -11.39 26.98 7.48
CA SER A 246 -11.79 28.24 6.85
C SER A 246 -11.45 28.26 5.35
N LEU A 247 -10.32 27.66 4.97
CA LEU A 247 -9.93 27.52 3.57
C LEU A 247 -10.87 26.61 2.78
N ILE A 248 -11.35 25.53 3.40
CA ILE A 248 -12.33 24.63 2.80
C ILE A 248 -13.68 25.35 2.64
N ALA A 249 -14.10 26.08 3.66
CA ALA A 249 -15.34 26.88 3.59
C ALA A 249 -15.27 27.98 2.52
N GLU A 250 -14.09 28.57 2.29
CA GLU A 250 -13.91 29.56 1.23
C GLU A 250 -13.99 28.90 -0.18
N ALA A 251 -13.35 27.72 -0.36
CA ALA A 251 -13.47 26.98 -1.61
C ALA A 251 -14.93 26.56 -1.89
N ASP A 252 -15.70 26.20 -0.86
CA ASP A 252 -17.12 25.87 -0.99
C ASP A 252 -17.96 27.08 -1.45
N LYS A 253 -17.69 28.30 -0.93
CA LYS A 253 -18.32 29.53 -1.43
C LYS A 253 -18.02 29.76 -2.92
N GLN A 254 -16.80 29.49 -3.37
CA GLN A 254 -16.46 29.60 -4.79
C GLN A 254 -17.21 28.54 -5.62
N LEU A 255 -17.31 27.29 -5.14
CA LEU A 255 -18.12 26.26 -5.80
C LEU A 255 -19.59 26.68 -5.92
N TYR A 256 -20.14 27.29 -4.87
CA TYR A 256 -21.51 27.81 -4.88
C TYR A 256 -21.76 28.85 -5.97
N ILE A 257 -20.75 29.69 -6.30
CA ILE A 257 -20.83 30.65 -7.42
C ILE A 257 -21.05 29.90 -8.74
N CYS A 258 -20.26 28.83 -9.01
CA CYS A 258 -20.43 27.99 -10.18
C CYS A 258 -21.81 27.30 -10.22
N LYS A 259 -22.24 26.76 -9.08
CA LYS A 259 -23.51 26.01 -9.00
C LYS A 259 -24.74 26.89 -9.23
N ASN A 260 -24.69 28.16 -8.87
CA ASN A 260 -25.76 29.14 -9.12
C ASN A 260 -25.70 29.77 -10.51
N GLY A 261 -24.58 29.65 -11.22
CA GLY A 261 -24.41 30.07 -12.59
C GLY A 261 -24.73 28.96 -13.60
N GLU A 262 -23.98 28.94 -14.68
CA GLU A 262 -24.16 27.99 -15.79
C GLU A 262 -23.64 26.57 -15.46
N LYS A 263 -22.97 26.38 -14.30
CA LYS A 263 -22.22 25.17 -13.94
C LYS A 263 -21.08 24.87 -14.94
N ASP A 264 -20.46 23.69 -14.85
CA ASP A 264 -19.37 23.32 -15.77
C ASP A 264 -18.28 24.39 -15.84
N CYS A 265 -17.79 24.86 -14.69
CA CYS A 265 -16.87 25.97 -14.57
C CYS A 265 -15.98 25.86 -13.32
N VAL A 266 -14.97 26.71 -13.28
CA VAL A 266 -14.09 26.93 -12.12
C VAL A 266 -14.32 28.33 -11.59
N ALA A 267 -14.52 28.51 -10.28
CA ALA A 267 -14.57 29.81 -9.65
C ALA A 267 -13.39 30.00 -8.67
N VAL A 268 -12.79 31.18 -8.71
CA VAL A 268 -11.68 31.60 -7.85
C VAL A 268 -11.87 33.07 -7.53
N ASN A 269 -11.93 33.45 -6.25
CA ASN A 269 -12.10 34.82 -5.81
C ASN A 269 -13.24 35.57 -6.52
N GLY A 270 -14.35 34.90 -6.75
CA GLY A 270 -15.53 35.48 -7.44
C GLY A 270 -15.42 35.51 -8.97
N ALA A 271 -14.25 35.23 -9.57
CA ALA A 271 -14.08 35.15 -11.01
C ALA A 271 -14.39 33.73 -11.50
N VAL A 272 -15.11 33.60 -12.61
CA VAL A 272 -15.53 32.34 -13.22
C VAL A 272 -14.76 32.08 -14.50
N PHE A 273 -14.26 30.83 -14.65
CA PHE A 273 -13.50 30.35 -15.79
C PHE A 273 -14.20 29.11 -16.38
N GLN A 274 -14.20 28.95 -17.70
CA GLN A 274 -14.81 27.82 -18.42
C GLN A 274 -13.80 27.11 -19.29
#